data_2d37a8551e576aba1d564d12de164b9f
#
_entry.id   2d37a8551e576aba1d564d12de164b9f
#
_cell.length_a   1.000
_cell.length_b   1.000
_cell.length_c   1.000
_cell.angle_alpha   90.00
_cell.angle_beta   90.00
_cell.angle_gamma   90.00
#
_symmetry.space_group_name_H-M   'P 1'
#
loop_
_entity.id
_entity.type
_entity.pdbx_description
1 polymer ?
#
loop_
_entity_poly.entity_id
_entity_poly.type
_entity_poly.pdbx_seq_one_letter_code
_entity_poly.pdbx_strand_id
1 'polypeptide(L)'
;DHRDLHLSIRRQRQMCIRDRLKIFNCAESIKDNPTESLPNLPKNLLRTSKYLEHTVFNSYHSETEMLRYLKRLEDKDIALNRSMIALGSCTMKLNAVAEMIPISWREFSEPHPFVPIEQMEGFRTLFTDLKNWLRSITGFSGVSLQPNAGAQGEYAGLMVIRKYHIERGEKNRNVCLIPSSAHGTNPASAQMVGMKVVVVNCDKEGNVDFEDLKKKSELHSENLGALMVTYPSTHGVFEEKISDICDLVHKHGGQVYMDGANLNALVGIAKPGNFGPDVCHINLHKTFCIPHGGGGPG
;
A
#
# COMPACT_ATOMS: atom_id res chain seq x y z
N ASP A 1 12.26 -42.66 -11.62
CA ASP A 1 12.35 -41.21 -11.65
C ASP A 1 11.74 -40.63 -10.36
N HIS A 2 12.44 -39.70 -9.70
CA HIS A 2 11.98 -39.12 -8.42
C HIS A 2 10.57 -38.48 -8.48
N ARG A 3 10.10 -38.10 -9.65
CA ARG A 3 8.77 -37.53 -9.88
C ARG A 3 7.65 -38.55 -9.67
N ASP A 4 7.86 -39.76 -10.19
CA ASP A 4 6.85 -40.83 -10.08
C ASP A 4 6.73 -41.35 -8.66
N LEU A 5 7.83 -41.30 -7.89
CA LEU A 5 7.83 -41.69 -6.50
C LEU A 5 6.99 -40.75 -5.61
N HIS A 6 7.11 -39.42 -5.80
CA HIS A 6 6.32 -38.46 -5.04
C HIS A 6 4.82 -38.48 -5.38
N LEU A 7 4.48 -38.68 -6.65
CA LEU A 7 3.10 -38.85 -7.07
C LEU A 7 2.51 -40.16 -6.51
N SER A 8 3.31 -41.23 -6.50
CA SER A 8 2.87 -42.50 -5.95
C SER A 8 2.68 -42.44 -4.42
N ILE A 9 3.55 -41.75 -3.69
CA ILE A 9 3.42 -41.55 -2.23
C ILE A 9 2.18 -40.74 -1.87
N ARG A 10 1.82 -39.69 -2.62
CA ARG A 10 0.60 -38.92 -2.40
C ARG A 10 -0.66 -39.75 -2.71
N ARG A 11 -0.67 -40.47 -3.81
CA ARG A 11 -1.76 -41.39 -4.14
C ARG A 11 -1.90 -42.49 -3.09
N GLN A 12 -0.80 -43.06 -2.62
CA GLN A 12 -0.80 -44.03 -1.51
C GLN A 12 -1.37 -43.42 -0.23
N ARG A 13 -1.01 -42.20 0.15
CA ARG A 13 -1.57 -41.53 1.34
C ARG A 13 -3.08 -41.35 1.22
N GLN A 14 -3.59 -40.92 0.08
CA GLN A 14 -5.03 -40.81 -0.14
C GLN A 14 -5.73 -42.16 -0.14
N MET A 15 -5.13 -43.18 -0.76
CA MET A 15 -5.65 -44.56 -0.70
C MET A 15 -5.66 -45.07 0.74
N CYS A 16 -4.59 -44.90 1.50
CA CYS A 16 -4.54 -45.34 2.90
C CYS A 16 -5.57 -44.63 3.79
N ILE A 17 -5.87 -43.35 3.54
CA ILE A 17 -6.93 -42.64 4.27
C ILE A 17 -8.30 -43.22 3.91
N ARG A 18 -8.59 -43.47 2.62
CA ARG A 18 -9.84 -44.08 2.15
C ARG A 18 -10.00 -45.49 2.69
N ASP A 19 -8.95 -46.29 2.69
CA ASP A 19 -8.98 -47.65 3.21
C ASP A 19 -9.22 -47.69 4.72
N ARG A 20 -8.59 -46.81 5.48
CA ARG A 20 -8.86 -46.66 6.91
C ARG A 20 -10.29 -46.23 7.19
N LEU A 21 -10.82 -45.30 6.43
CA LEU A 21 -12.22 -44.86 6.56
C LEU A 21 -13.19 -45.95 6.23
N LYS A 22 -12.89 -46.80 5.25
CA LYS A 22 -13.69 -48.00 4.93
C LYS A 22 -13.66 -49.03 6.07
N ILE A 23 -12.47 -49.28 6.67
CA ILE A 23 -12.31 -50.20 7.77
C ILE A 23 -13.11 -49.75 9.02
N PHE A 24 -13.21 -48.45 9.24
CA PHE A 24 -13.95 -47.86 10.37
C PHE A 24 -15.40 -47.52 10.05
N ASN A 25 -15.93 -47.94 8.88
CA ASN A 25 -17.28 -47.62 8.40
C ASN A 25 -17.60 -46.11 8.33
N CYS A 26 -16.58 -45.28 8.22
CA CYS A 26 -16.73 -43.83 8.09
C CYS A 26 -16.80 -43.37 6.62
N ALA A 27 -16.91 -44.31 5.68
CA ALA A 27 -16.84 -44.00 4.25
C ALA A 27 -18.01 -43.14 3.73
N GLU A 28 -19.13 -43.11 4.45
CA GLU A 28 -20.29 -42.27 4.08
C GLU A 28 -20.11 -40.78 4.42
N SER A 29 -19.13 -40.42 5.23
CA SER A 29 -18.93 -39.04 5.69
C SER A 29 -18.01 -38.20 4.78
N ILE A 30 -17.32 -38.83 3.83
CA ILE A 30 -16.52 -38.14 2.83
C ILE A 30 -17.21 -38.24 1.47
N LYS A 31 -18.03 -37.27 1.19
CA LYS A 31 -18.47 -37.04 -0.18
C LYS A 31 -17.25 -36.62 -0.99
N ASP A 32 -16.85 -37.42 -1.95
CA ASP A 32 -15.66 -37.25 -2.78
C ASP A 32 -15.72 -36.03 -3.71
N ASN A 33 -16.70 -35.16 -3.55
CA ASN A 33 -16.91 -34.06 -4.46
C ASN A 33 -17.08 -32.75 -3.68
N PRO A 34 -16.04 -31.91 -3.57
CA PRO A 34 -16.18 -30.57 -3.00
C PRO A 34 -17.19 -29.69 -3.75
N THR A 35 -17.66 -30.14 -4.92
CA THR A 35 -18.70 -29.46 -5.71
C THR A 35 -20.11 -29.63 -5.13
N GLU A 36 -20.37 -30.64 -4.27
CA GLU A 36 -21.69 -30.80 -3.63
C GLU A 36 -21.97 -29.82 -2.48
N SER A 37 -20.94 -29.13 -1.98
CA SER A 37 -21.07 -28.10 -0.94
C SER A 37 -21.13 -26.67 -1.48
N LEU A 38 -21.10 -26.49 -2.79
CA LEU A 38 -21.30 -25.18 -3.37
C LEU A 38 -22.75 -24.73 -3.11
N PRO A 39 -22.96 -23.49 -2.66
CA PRO A 39 -24.31 -22.95 -2.52
C PRO A 39 -25.04 -23.15 -3.84
N ASN A 40 -26.36 -23.45 -3.77
CA ASN A 40 -27.22 -23.61 -4.95
C ASN A 40 -27.24 -22.32 -5.76
N LEU A 41 -26.20 -22.12 -6.57
CA LEU A 41 -26.14 -21.01 -7.50
C LEU A 41 -27.19 -21.22 -8.60
N PRO A 42 -27.95 -20.20 -8.97
CA PRO A 42 -28.86 -20.25 -10.12
C PRO A 42 -28.10 -20.72 -11.36
N LYS A 43 -28.71 -21.62 -12.14
CA LYS A 43 -28.05 -22.22 -13.32
C LYS A 43 -27.54 -21.19 -14.33
N ASN A 44 -28.21 -20.06 -14.44
CA ASN A 44 -27.81 -18.95 -15.31
C ASN A 44 -26.55 -18.20 -14.84
N LEU A 45 -26.12 -18.41 -13.59
CA LEU A 45 -24.86 -17.87 -13.05
C LEU A 45 -23.69 -18.86 -13.18
N LEU A 46 -23.96 -20.10 -13.56
CA LEU A 46 -22.93 -21.10 -13.77
C LEU A 46 -22.26 -20.89 -15.12
N ARG A 47 -20.93 -20.98 -15.10
CA ARG A 47 -20.15 -20.93 -16.33
C ARG A 47 -20.45 -22.15 -17.19
N THR A 48 -20.81 -21.92 -18.46
CA THR A 48 -21.02 -22.99 -19.46
C THR A 48 -19.89 -23.07 -20.49
N SER A 49 -19.04 -22.04 -20.57
CA SER A 49 -17.90 -22.02 -21.50
C SER A 49 -16.72 -22.80 -20.93
N LYS A 50 -15.93 -23.39 -21.79
CA LYS A 50 -14.64 -24.00 -21.43
C LYS A 50 -13.68 -22.96 -20.89
N TYR A 51 -12.76 -23.35 -20.02
CA TYR A 51 -11.76 -22.47 -19.41
C TYR A 51 -10.48 -23.24 -19.07
N LEU A 52 -9.37 -22.53 -18.92
CA LEU A 52 -8.05 -23.10 -18.59
C LEU A 52 -7.63 -24.24 -19.53
N GLU A 53 -7.94 -24.13 -20.82
CA GLU A 53 -7.61 -25.16 -21.83
C GLU A 53 -6.12 -25.10 -22.25
N HIS A 54 -5.41 -24.03 -21.94
CA HIS A 54 -3.99 -23.93 -22.26
C HIS A 54 -3.18 -25.01 -21.52
N THR A 55 -2.22 -25.59 -22.22
CA THR A 55 -1.41 -26.73 -21.73
C THR A 55 -0.78 -26.47 -20.36
N VAL A 56 -0.39 -25.24 -20.05
CA VAL A 56 0.24 -24.89 -18.78
C VAL A 56 -0.64 -25.20 -17.56
N PHE A 57 -1.96 -25.08 -17.70
CA PHE A 57 -2.91 -25.37 -16.62
C PHE A 57 -3.15 -26.87 -16.44
N ASN A 58 -2.68 -27.68 -17.38
CA ASN A 58 -2.88 -29.12 -17.41
C ASN A 58 -1.59 -29.93 -17.34
N SER A 59 -0.46 -29.27 -17.00
CA SER A 59 0.87 -29.90 -17.05
C SER A 59 1.54 -30.06 -15.68
N TYR A 60 1.18 -29.25 -14.70
CA TYR A 60 1.88 -29.19 -13.39
C TYR A 60 0.93 -29.60 -12.27
N HIS A 61 0.89 -30.91 -11.98
CA HIS A 61 -0.07 -31.49 -11.06
C HIS A 61 0.47 -31.81 -9.66
N SER A 62 1.78 -31.63 -9.45
CA SER A 62 2.41 -31.78 -8.15
C SER A 62 2.95 -30.46 -7.64
N GLU A 63 3.06 -30.33 -6.29
CA GLU A 63 3.66 -29.15 -5.67
C GLU A 63 5.08 -28.88 -6.19
N THR A 64 5.89 -29.93 -6.30
CA THR A 64 7.28 -29.80 -6.79
C THR A 64 7.33 -29.33 -8.25
N GLU A 65 6.45 -29.84 -9.10
CA GLU A 65 6.40 -29.39 -10.51
C GLU A 65 5.94 -27.94 -10.60
N MET A 66 4.95 -27.55 -9.81
CA MET A 66 4.48 -26.15 -9.75
C MET A 66 5.59 -25.23 -9.26
N LEU A 67 6.29 -25.57 -8.17
CA LEU A 67 7.40 -24.78 -7.66
C LEU A 67 8.52 -24.61 -8.69
N ARG A 68 8.87 -25.68 -9.41
CA ARG A 68 9.88 -25.63 -10.49
C ARG A 68 9.41 -24.81 -11.68
N TYR A 69 8.12 -24.84 -11.97
CA TYR A 69 7.52 -24.01 -13.01
C TYR A 69 7.58 -22.53 -12.64
N LEU A 70 7.13 -22.20 -11.44
CA LEU A 70 7.19 -20.81 -10.90
C LEU A 70 8.62 -20.29 -10.86
N LYS A 71 9.57 -21.11 -10.40
CA LYS A 71 10.99 -20.74 -10.42
C LYS A 71 11.52 -20.47 -11.83
N ARG A 72 11.13 -21.27 -12.81
CA ARG A 72 11.49 -21.06 -14.22
C ARG A 72 10.90 -19.77 -14.80
N LEU A 73 9.73 -19.36 -14.36
CA LEU A 73 9.14 -18.07 -14.74
C LEU A 73 9.85 -16.91 -14.04
N GLU A 74 10.08 -17.04 -12.73
CA GLU A 74 10.84 -16.07 -11.95
C GLU A 74 12.22 -15.80 -12.54
N ASP A 75 12.91 -16.85 -13.01
CA ASP A 75 14.26 -16.75 -13.58
C ASP A 75 14.32 -15.98 -14.91
N LYS A 76 13.18 -15.73 -15.54
CA LYS A 76 13.09 -14.91 -16.76
C LYS A 76 12.95 -13.42 -16.48
N ASP A 77 12.70 -13.04 -15.22
CA ASP A 77 12.51 -11.67 -14.81
C ASP A 77 13.59 -11.24 -13.81
N ILE A 78 13.63 -9.94 -13.53
CA ILE A 78 14.53 -9.36 -12.55
C ILE A 78 14.01 -9.69 -11.15
N ALA A 79 14.90 -10.16 -10.27
CA ALA A 79 14.56 -10.46 -8.88
C ALA A 79 15.58 -9.85 -7.91
N LEU A 80 15.13 -9.42 -6.74
CA LEU A 80 15.94 -8.74 -5.72
C LEU A 80 17.13 -9.58 -5.20
N ASN A 81 17.00 -10.91 -5.24
CA ASN A 81 18.04 -11.82 -4.77
C ASN A 81 19.18 -12.05 -5.77
N ARG A 82 19.08 -11.51 -6.99
CA ARG A 82 20.08 -11.70 -8.06
C ARG A 82 20.33 -10.48 -8.93
N SER A 83 19.55 -9.41 -8.78
CA SER A 83 19.64 -8.20 -9.60
C SER A 83 19.31 -6.96 -8.79
N MET A 84 19.93 -5.85 -9.17
CA MET A 84 19.48 -4.54 -8.74
C MET A 84 18.28 -4.13 -9.59
N ILE A 85 17.16 -3.90 -8.96
CA ILE A 85 15.92 -3.48 -9.64
C ILE A 85 15.91 -1.96 -9.74
N ALA A 86 15.87 -1.43 -10.94
CA ALA A 86 15.67 -0.01 -11.21
C ALA A 86 14.19 0.34 -11.00
N LEU A 87 13.74 0.33 -9.76
CA LEU A 87 12.36 0.67 -9.41
C LEU A 87 12.23 2.10 -8.94
N GLY A 88 11.09 2.69 -9.29
CA GLY A 88 10.67 3.97 -8.76
C GLY A 88 10.18 3.85 -7.31
N SER A 89 8.88 3.82 -7.12
CA SER A 89 8.25 4.10 -5.82
C SER A 89 8.12 2.93 -4.86
N CYS A 90 8.00 1.70 -5.33
CA CYS A 90 7.78 0.53 -4.46
C CYS A 90 9.00 -0.38 -4.46
N THR A 91 9.85 -0.22 -3.47
CA THR A 91 11.03 -1.07 -3.28
C THR A 91 10.61 -2.30 -2.49
N MET A 92 10.54 -3.44 -3.11
CA MET A 92 10.31 -4.71 -2.43
C MET A 92 11.56 -5.10 -1.64
N LYS A 93 11.46 -5.07 -0.29
CA LYS A 93 12.57 -5.48 0.58
C LYS A 93 12.62 -6.99 0.70
N LEU A 94 13.83 -7.51 0.89
CA LEU A 94 14.02 -8.88 1.35
C LEU A 94 13.79 -8.89 2.87
N ASN A 95 12.67 -9.41 3.30
CA ASN A 95 12.32 -9.50 4.71
C ASN A 95 12.90 -10.77 5.32
N ALA A 96 13.36 -10.70 6.56
CA ALA A 96 13.74 -11.89 7.31
C ALA A 96 12.52 -12.77 7.58
N VAL A 97 12.71 -14.09 7.52
CA VAL A 97 11.63 -15.06 7.82
C VAL A 97 11.07 -14.84 9.23
N ALA A 98 11.93 -14.50 10.19
CA ALA A 98 11.54 -14.22 11.57
C ALA A 98 10.59 -13.00 11.71
N GLU A 99 10.66 -12.02 10.80
CA GLU A 99 9.73 -10.88 10.75
C GLU A 99 8.38 -11.27 10.17
N MET A 100 8.35 -12.30 9.32
CA MET A 100 7.14 -12.78 8.64
C MET A 100 6.34 -13.80 9.48
N ILE A 101 7.02 -14.60 10.31
CA ILE A 101 6.39 -15.67 11.09
C ILE A 101 5.22 -15.19 11.96
N PRO A 102 5.33 -14.07 12.72
CA PRO A 102 4.23 -13.60 13.57
C PRO A 102 2.92 -13.32 12.85
N ILE A 103 2.97 -12.99 11.56
CA ILE A 103 1.77 -12.68 10.75
C ILE A 103 0.82 -13.88 10.66
N SER A 104 1.37 -15.10 10.73
CA SER A 104 0.61 -16.35 10.66
C SER A 104 0.12 -16.84 12.03
N TRP A 105 0.50 -16.22 13.13
CA TRP A 105 0.03 -16.60 14.45
C TRP A 105 -1.45 -16.27 14.60
N ARG A 106 -2.20 -17.16 15.20
CA ARG A 106 -3.66 -17.05 15.32
C ARG A 106 -4.08 -15.79 16.06
N GLU A 107 -3.32 -15.39 17.05
CA GLU A 107 -3.51 -14.19 17.85
C GLU A 107 -3.48 -12.89 17.01
N PHE A 108 -2.78 -12.91 15.87
CA PHE A 108 -2.70 -11.78 14.93
C PHE A 108 -3.60 -11.98 13.70
N SER A 109 -3.75 -13.21 13.21
CA SER A 109 -4.43 -13.48 11.93
C SER A 109 -5.93 -13.76 12.05
N GLU A 110 -6.42 -14.21 13.21
CA GLU A 110 -7.82 -14.63 13.38
C GLU A 110 -8.74 -13.60 14.06
N PRO A 111 -8.27 -12.58 14.80
CA PRO A 111 -9.17 -11.63 15.42
C PRO A 111 -10.06 -10.93 14.41
N HIS A 112 -11.37 -10.93 14.65
CA HIS A 112 -12.30 -10.22 13.80
C HIS A 112 -12.15 -8.69 13.98
N PRO A 113 -12.23 -7.88 12.91
CA PRO A 113 -12.08 -6.42 12.99
C PRO A 113 -13.07 -5.73 13.96
N PHE A 114 -14.23 -6.33 14.20
CA PHE A 114 -15.27 -5.81 15.10
C PHE A 114 -15.34 -6.53 16.44
N VAL A 115 -14.26 -7.23 16.83
CA VAL A 115 -14.17 -7.79 18.18
C VAL A 115 -14.23 -6.66 19.23
N PRO A 116 -14.84 -6.87 20.43
CA PRO A 116 -14.85 -5.88 21.48
C PRO A 116 -13.45 -5.36 21.82
N ILE A 117 -13.33 -4.04 21.98
CA ILE A 117 -12.03 -3.37 22.12
C ILE A 117 -11.23 -3.81 23.34
N GLU A 118 -11.93 -4.20 24.40
CA GLU A 118 -11.33 -4.73 25.64
C GLU A 118 -10.64 -6.08 25.43
N GLN A 119 -10.96 -6.81 24.37
CA GLN A 119 -10.31 -8.07 24.01
C GLN A 119 -9.07 -7.87 23.12
N MET A 120 -8.77 -6.63 22.75
CA MET A 120 -7.74 -6.25 21.78
C MET A 120 -6.62 -5.40 22.41
N GLU A 121 -6.32 -5.60 23.68
CA GLU A 121 -5.32 -4.80 24.40
C GLU A 121 -3.93 -4.86 23.75
N GLY A 122 -3.52 -6.04 23.31
CA GLY A 122 -2.24 -6.23 22.60
C GLY A 122 -2.17 -5.43 21.30
N PHE A 123 -3.22 -5.44 20.49
CA PHE A 123 -3.29 -4.63 19.28
C PHE A 123 -3.33 -3.12 19.59
N ARG A 124 -4.00 -2.70 20.65
CA ARG A 124 -4.01 -1.30 21.08
C ARG A 124 -2.62 -0.81 21.46
N THR A 125 -1.87 -1.65 22.19
CA THR A 125 -0.48 -1.37 22.53
C THR A 125 0.37 -1.26 21.26
N LEU A 126 0.30 -2.25 20.37
CA LEU A 126 1.01 -2.25 19.10
C LEU A 126 0.72 -0.98 18.26
N PHE A 127 -0.55 -0.60 18.12
CA PHE A 127 -0.92 0.61 17.37
C PHE A 127 -0.42 1.88 18.06
N THR A 128 -0.43 1.92 19.38
CA THR A 128 0.07 3.07 20.15
C THR A 128 1.58 3.22 19.97
N ASP A 129 2.32 2.13 20.09
CA ASP A 129 3.77 2.13 19.93
C ASP A 129 4.17 2.50 18.50
N LEU A 130 3.50 1.92 17.49
CA LEU A 130 3.74 2.25 16.10
C LEU A 130 3.47 3.73 15.80
N LYS A 131 2.36 4.30 16.31
CA LYS A 131 2.08 5.74 16.17
C LYS A 131 3.16 6.58 16.82
N ASN A 132 3.63 6.21 18.00
CA ASN A 132 4.68 6.93 18.71
C ASN A 132 6.02 6.88 17.95
N TRP A 133 6.38 5.72 17.41
CA TRP A 133 7.59 5.59 16.58
C TRP A 133 7.48 6.43 15.31
N LEU A 134 6.36 6.37 14.60
CA LEU A 134 6.14 7.17 13.39
C LEU A 134 6.16 8.68 13.70
N ARG A 135 5.57 9.13 14.81
CA ARG A 135 5.69 10.52 15.28
C ARG A 135 7.15 10.92 15.53
N SER A 136 7.92 10.06 16.21
CA SER A 136 9.32 10.31 16.48
C SER A 136 10.17 10.38 15.21
N ILE A 137 9.89 9.50 14.23
CA ILE A 137 10.60 9.44 12.96
C ILE A 137 10.30 10.67 12.09
N THR A 138 9.04 11.10 12.05
CA THR A 138 8.58 12.12 11.12
C THR A 138 8.53 13.53 11.69
N GLY A 139 8.47 13.67 13.02
CA GLY A 139 8.32 14.96 13.71
C GLY A 139 6.87 15.50 13.71
N PHE A 140 5.91 14.81 13.15
CA PHE A 140 4.51 15.23 13.22
C PHE A 140 3.89 14.99 14.61
N SER A 141 2.92 15.81 14.97
CA SER A 141 2.24 15.74 16.27
C SER A 141 1.29 14.55 16.40
N GLY A 142 0.74 14.05 15.29
CA GLY A 142 -0.21 12.95 15.28
C GLY A 142 -0.03 12.02 14.08
N VAL A 143 -0.48 10.77 14.24
CA VAL A 143 -0.45 9.75 13.19
C VAL A 143 -1.77 8.98 13.19
N SER A 144 -2.34 8.77 12.00
CA SER A 144 -3.47 7.88 11.77
C SER A 144 -3.00 6.64 11.01
N LEU A 145 -3.44 5.46 11.44
CA LEU A 145 -3.22 4.17 10.77
C LEU A 145 -4.46 3.71 9.99
N GLN A 146 -5.47 4.58 9.82
CA GLN A 146 -6.73 4.21 9.16
C GLN A 146 -6.64 4.04 7.65
N PRO A 147 -5.90 4.87 6.89
CA PRO A 147 -5.79 4.69 5.45
C PRO A 147 -5.14 3.35 5.10
N ASN A 148 -5.73 2.62 4.14
CA ASN A 148 -5.28 1.29 3.72
C ASN A 148 -4.33 1.30 2.52
N ALA A 149 -4.13 2.44 1.88
CA ALA A 149 -3.26 2.60 0.73
C ALA A 149 -2.76 4.04 0.61
N GLY A 150 -1.71 4.28 -0.19
CA GLY A 150 -1.19 5.62 -0.43
C GLY A 150 -2.25 6.60 -0.94
N ALA A 151 -3.04 6.20 -1.93
CA ALA A 151 -4.13 7.02 -2.46
C ALA A 151 -5.20 7.35 -1.40
N GLN A 152 -5.48 6.44 -0.48
CA GLN A 152 -6.37 6.72 0.66
C GLN A 152 -5.73 7.66 1.68
N GLY A 153 -4.41 7.57 1.86
CA GLY A 153 -3.64 8.52 2.65
C GLY A 153 -3.67 9.93 2.04
N GLU A 154 -3.52 10.04 0.72
CA GLU A 154 -3.67 11.30 0.00
C GLU A 154 -5.06 11.90 0.21
N TYR A 155 -6.10 11.12 -0.04
CA TYR A 155 -7.48 11.53 0.15
C TYR A 155 -7.77 11.97 1.58
N ALA A 156 -7.37 11.17 2.57
CA ALA A 156 -7.57 11.48 3.99
C ALA A 156 -6.84 12.76 4.40
N GLY A 157 -5.59 12.94 3.98
CA GLY A 157 -4.81 14.13 4.30
C GLY A 157 -5.41 15.41 3.69
N LEU A 158 -5.84 15.36 2.45
CA LEU A 158 -6.51 16.50 1.81
C LEU A 158 -7.90 16.77 2.42
N MET A 159 -8.63 15.74 2.85
CA MET A 159 -9.88 15.90 3.60
C MET A 159 -9.65 16.62 4.91
N VAL A 160 -8.56 16.33 5.62
CA VAL A 160 -8.17 17.05 6.86
C VAL A 160 -7.94 18.52 6.56
N ILE A 161 -7.19 18.84 5.50
CA ILE A 161 -6.96 20.24 5.07
C ILE A 161 -8.27 20.93 4.70
N ARG A 162 -9.13 20.26 3.93
CA ARG A 162 -10.44 20.82 3.57
C ARG A 162 -11.30 21.09 4.80
N LYS A 163 -11.35 20.16 5.74
CA LYS A 163 -12.09 20.32 6.99
C LYS A 163 -11.53 21.46 7.84
N TYR A 164 -10.21 21.58 7.92
CA TYR A 164 -9.53 22.69 8.61
C TYR A 164 -10.02 24.04 8.10
N HIS A 165 -10.05 24.27 6.79
CA HIS A 165 -10.54 25.51 6.21
C HIS A 165 -12.05 25.72 6.44
N ILE A 166 -12.86 24.67 6.30
CA ILE A 166 -14.30 24.76 6.50
C ILE A 166 -14.65 25.15 7.94
N GLU A 167 -13.98 24.57 8.93
CA GLU A 167 -14.20 24.87 10.35
C GLU A 167 -13.77 26.30 10.73
N ARG A 168 -12.86 26.88 9.99
CA ARG A 168 -12.45 28.28 10.12
C ARG A 168 -13.36 29.27 9.37
N GLY A 169 -14.38 28.77 8.69
CA GLY A 169 -15.27 29.60 7.86
C GLY A 169 -14.73 29.90 6.46
N GLU A 170 -13.59 29.35 6.08
CA GLU A 170 -12.86 29.63 4.83
C GLU A 170 -13.22 28.62 3.73
N LYS A 171 -14.50 28.37 3.49
CA LYS A 171 -14.99 27.38 2.51
C LYS A 171 -14.52 27.65 1.08
N ASN A 172 -14.20 28.89 0.77
CA ASN A 172 -13.68 29.35 -0.51
C ASN A 172 -12.25 28.86 -0.81
N ARG A 173 -11.45 28.42 0.20
CA ARG A 173 -10.12 27.87 0.04
C ARG A 173 -10.16 26.47 -0.56
N ASN A 174 -10.31 26.38 -1.87
CA ASN A 174 -10.51 25.16 -2.62
C ASN A 174 -9.54 24.97 -3.79
N VAL A 175 -8.51 25.81 -3.90
CA VAL A 175 -7.43 25.63 -4.88
C VAL A 175 -6.31 24.80 -4.28
N CYS A 176 -5.83 23.82 -5.05
CA CYS A 176 -4.68 23.00 -4.71
C CYS A 176 -3.60 23.22 -5.78
N LEU A 177 -2.45 23.76 -5.36
CA LEU A 177 -1.27 23.87 -6.22
C LEU A 177 -0.56 22.51 -6.24
N ILE A 178 -0.15 22.05 -7.42
CA ILE A 178 0.53 20.77 -7.61
C ILE A 178 1.67 20.92 -8.60
N PRO A 179 2.93 20.62 -8.23
CA PRO A 179 4.05 20.64 -9.17
C PRO A 179 3.85 19.65 -10.32
N SER A 180 4.34 20.00 -11.50
CA SER A 180 4.26 19.14 -12.70
C SER A 180 5.03 17.82 -12.55
N SER A 181 5.95 17.74 -11.59
CA SER A 181 6.66 16.51 -11.19
C SER A 181 5.85 15.58 -10.30
N ALA A 182 4.65 15.97 -9.84
CA ALA A 182 3.87 15.17 -8.91
C ALA A 182 3.39 13.84 -9.53
N HIS A 183 3.21 12.85 -8.68
CA HIS A 183 2.59 11.59 -9.10
C HIS A 183 1.16 11.84 -9.61
N GLY A 184 0.73 11.08 -10.63
CA GLY A 184 -0.58 11.26 -11.25
C GLY A 184 -1.79 11.08 -10.32
N THR A 185 -1.61 10.43 -9.17
CA THR A 185 -2.66 10.30 -8.14
C THR A 185 -2.92 11.58 -7.37
N ASN A 186 -1.93 12.48 -7.24
CA ASN A 186 -2.06 13.72 -6.49
C ASN A 186 -3.19 14.63 -7.04
N PRO A 187 -3.22 14.97 -8.34
CA PRO A 187 -4.33 15.74 -8.88
C PRO A 187 -5.68 15.02 -8.81
N ALA A 188 -5.70 13.69 -8.95
CA ALA A 188 -6.92 12.92 -8.81
C ALA A 188 -7.48 13.00 -7.36
N SER A 189 -6.63 12.83 -6.35
CA SER A 189 -7.00 12.95 -4.95
C SER A 189 -7.49 14.37 -4.60
N ALA A 190 -6.85 15.41 -5.14
CA ALA A 190 -7.29 16.79 -4.95
C ALA A 190 -8.69 17.04 -5.55
N GLN A 191 -8.96 16.51 -6.74
CA GLN A 191 -10.29 16.61 -7.35
C GLN A 191 -11.35 15.85 -6.56
N MET A 192 -11.02 14.66 -6.03
CA MET A 192 -11.95 13.87 -5.21
C MET A 192 -12.43 14.61 -3.96
N VAL A 193 -11.59 15.43 -3.34
CA VAL A 193 -11.97 16.25 -2.18
C VAL A 193 -12.61 17.60 -2.57
N GLY A 194 -12.89 17.81 -3.86
CA GLY A 194 -13.53 19.02 -4.39
C GLY A 194 -12.58 20.21 -4.51
N MET A 195 -11.27 20.00 -4.60
CA MET A 195 -10.31 21.05 -4.88
C MET A 195 -10.08 21.25 -6.39
N LYS A 196 -9.82 22.47 -6.79
CA LYS A 196 -9.39 22.84 -8.15
C LYS A 196 -7.88 22.74 -8.24
N VAL A 197 -7.40 21.92 -9.14
CA VAL A 197 -5.98 21.74 -9.38
C VAL A 197 -5.41 22.86 -10.22
N VAL A 198 -4.33 23.47 -9.75
CA VAL A 198 -3.51 24.44 -10.51
C VAL A 198 -2.09 23.90 -10.53
N VAL A 199 -1.60 23.63 -11.73
CA VAL A 199 -0.26 23.06 -11.92
C VAL A 199 0.79 24.13 -11.72
N VAL A 200 1.85 23.83 -10.97
CA VAL A 200 3.07 24.64 -10.83
C VAL A 200 4.17 24.00 -11.67
N ASN A 201 4.91 24.80 -12.42
CA ASN A 201 6.00 24.30 -13.25
C ASN A 201 7.18 23.83 -12.40
N CYS A 202 8.02 22.98 -12.98
CA CYS A 202 9.36 22.68 -12.48
C CYS A 202 10.40 23.42 -13.34
N ASP A 203 11.53 23.71 -12.72
CA ASP A 203 12.69 24.26 -13.42
C ASP A 203 13.43 23.17 -14.24
N LYS A 204 14.54 23.53 -14.87
CA LYS A 204 15.34 22.61 -15.70
C LYS A 204 16.08 21.55 -14.89
N GLU A 205 16.32 21.82 -13.62
CA GLU A 205 16.95 20.91 -12.67
C GLU A 205 15.93 19.98 -12.01
N GLY A 206 14.63 20.19 -12.24
CA GLY A 206 13.55 19.38 -11.71
C GLY A 206 13.02 19.83 -10.35
N ASN A 207 13.48 20.98 -9.84
CA ASN A 207 12.91 21.60 -8.64
C ASN A 207 11.57 22.28 -8.96
N VAL A 208 10.79 22.59 -7.95
CA VAL A 208 9.61 23.45 -8.08
C VAL A 208 10.06 24.84 -8.51
N ASP A 209 9.51 25.34 -9.63
CA ASP A 209 9.76 26.74 -10.06
C ASP A 209 9.18 27.71 -9.02
N PHE A 210 10.04 28.25 -8.18
CA PHE A 210 9.65 29.11 -7.07
C PHE A 210 8.95 30.40 -7.51
N GLU A 211 9.34 30.97 -8.66
CA GLU A 211 8.70 32.17 -9.19
C GLU A 211 7.31 31.87 -9.73
N ASP A 212 7.13 30.74 -10.37
CA ASP A 212 5.80 30.30 -10.83
C ASP A 212 4.90 29.97 -9.63
N LEU A 213 5.44 29.29 -8.61
CA LEU A 213 4.72 29.03 -7.37
C LEU A 213 4.28 30.31 -6.68
N LYS A 214 5.16 31.31 -6.59
CA LYS A 214 4.88 32.61 -5.99
C LYS A 214 3.74 33.33 -6.73
N LYS A 215 3.84 33.45 -8.06
CA LYS A 215 2.80 34.06 -8.88
C LYS A 215 1.44 33.40 -8.69
N LYS A 216 1.41 32.06 -8.65
CA LYS A 216 0.17 31.29 -8.48
C LYS A 216 -0.38 31.40 -7.06
N SER A 217 0.48 31.44 -6.07
CA SER A 217 0.07 31.65 -4.66
C SER A 217 -0.53 33.05 -4.47
N GLU A 218 0.06 34.07 -5.07
CA GLU A 218 -0.47 35.44 -5.07
C GLU A 218 -1.82 35.52 -5.80
N LEU A 219 -1.91 34.95 -7.00
CA LEU A 219 -3.13 34.94 -7.80
C LEU A 219 -4.30 34.27 -7.09
N HIS A 220 -4.01 33.23 -6.32
CA HIS A 220 -5.03 32.43 -5.63
C HIS A 220 -5.08 32.68 -4.10
N SER A 221 -4.49 33.76 -3.60
CA SER A 221 -4.31 33.96 -2.15
C SER A 221 -5.62 33.89 -1.34
N GLU A 222 -6.75 34.31 -1.92
CA GLU A 222 -8.04 34.25 -1.24
C GLU A 222 -8.65 32.86 -1.21
N ASN A 223 -8.29 31.99 -2.15
CA ASN A 223 -8.87 30.66 -2.30
C ASN A 223 -7.84 29.53 -2.31
N LEU A 224 -6.57 29.82 -2.04
CA LEU A 224 -5.53 28.82 -1.87
C LEU A 224 -5.83 27.96 -0.64
N GLY A 225 -6.11 26.68 -0.88
CA GLY A 225 -6.39 25.70 0.18
C GLY A 225 -5.18 24.83 0.49
N ALA A 226 -4.48 24.37 -0.55
CA ALA A 226 -3.34 23.47 -0.35
C ALA A 226 -2.26 23.62 -1.42
N LEU A 227 -1.04 23.23 -1.06
CA LEU A 227 0.00 22.77 -1.98
C LEU A 227 0.19 21.28 -1.72
N MET A 228 0.22 20.42 -2.77
CA MET A 228 0.73 19.05 -2.67
C MET A 228 2.13 19.00 -3.25
N VAL A 229 3.12 18.66 -2.44
CA VAL A 229 4.51 18.52 -2.87
C VAL A 229 5.04 17.15 -2.49
N THR A 230 5.77 16.50 -3.40
CA THR A 230 6.47 15.22 -3.14
C THR A 230 7.90 15.52 -2.72
N TYR A 231 8.36 14.94 -1.62
CA TYR A 231 9.71 15.20 -1.11
C TYR A 231 10.40 13.93 -0.58
N PRO A 232 11.55 13.53 -1.17
CA PRO A 232 12.12 14.03 -2.42
C PRO A 232 11.16 13.87 -3.60
N SER A 233 11.34 14.67 -4.66
CA SER A 233 10.43 14.66 -5.81
C SER A 233 10.46 13.34 -6.59
N THR A 234 9.49 13.11 -7.47
CA THR A 234 9.50 11.95 -8.37
C THR A 234 10.69 11.92 -9.33
N HIS A 235 11.34 13.05 -9.54
CA HIS A 235 12.60 13.14 -10.28
C HIS A 235 13.83 12.81 -9.46
N GLY A 236 13.65 12.50 -8.15
CA GLY A 236 14.75 12.24 -7.22
C GLY A 236 15.45 13.49 -6.72
N VAL A 237 14.85 14.65 -6.87
CA VAL A 237 15.41 15.93 -6.48
C VAL A 237 14.99 16.27 -5.05
N PHE A 238 15.95 16.69 -4.23
CA PHE A 238 15.69 17.33 -2.95
C PHE A 238 15.47 18.83 -3.18
N GLU A 239 14.28 19.31 -2.86
CA GLU A 239 13.98 20.74 -2.90
C GLU A 239 14.77 21.49 -1.84
N GLU A 240 15.82 22.21 -2.24
CA GLU A 240 16.65 22.99 -1.33
C GLU A 240 15.83 24.08 -0.60
N LYS A 241 14.80 24.59 -1.28
CA LYS A 241 13.92 25.66 -0.76
C LYS A 241 12.62 25.13 -0.15
N ILE A 242 12.58 23.86 0.29
CA ILE A 242 11.33 23.27 0.80
C ILE A 242 10.70 24.09 1.94
N SER A 243 11.49 24.64 2.85
CA SER A 243 10.99 25.49 3.93
C SER A 243 10.42 26.81 3.39
N ASP A 244 11.11 27.45 2.44
CA ASP A 244 10.63 28.69 1.81
C ASP A 244 9.32 28.44 1.03
N ILE A 245 9.20 27.28 0.40
CA ILE A 245 7.97 26.84 -0.29
C ILE A 245 6.81 26.72 0.70
N CYS A 246 7.05 26.09 1.84
CA CYS A 246 6.03 25.95 2.90
C CYS A 246 5.63 27.33 3.44
N ASP A 247 6.58 28.15 3.79
CA ASP A 247 6.34 29.51 4.33
C ASP A 247 5.56 30.38 3.33
N LEU A 248 5.89 30.30 2.05
CA LEU A 248 5.18 31.01 1.01
C LEU A 248 3.70 30.61 0.94
N VAL A 249 3.41 29.33 0.97
CA VAL A 249 2.04 28.80 0.93
C VAL A 249 1.27 29.20 2.19
N HIS A 250 1.88 29.09 3.36
CA HIS A 250 1.28 29.52 4.63
C HIS A 250 1.00 31.02 4.66
N LYS A 251 1.89 31.84 4.12
CA LYS A 251 1.69 33.29 4.00
C LYS A 251 0.42 33.66 3.23
N HIS A 252 0.04 32.83 2.26
CA HIS A 252 -1.20 32.99 1.48
C HIS A 252 -2.38 32.18 2.04
N GLY A 253 -2.24 31.64 3.26
CA GLY A 253 -3.31 30.95 4.00
C GLY A 253 -3.56 29.51 3.57
N GLY A 254 -2.78 28.95 2.65
CA GLY A 254 -2.82 27.55 2.27
C GLY A 254 -2.16 26.64 3.29
N GLN A 255 -2.42 25.34 3.22
CA GLN A 255 -1.74 24.30 3.98
C GLN A 255 -0.84 23.47 3.06
N VAL A 256 0.24 22.90 3.59
CA VAL A 256 1.16 22.10 2.80
C VAL A 256 0.94 20.62 3.09
N TYR A 257 0.54 19.91 2.03
CA TYR A 257 0.49 18.46 2.02
C TYR A 257 1.77 17.91 1.40
N MET A 258 2.52 17.13 2.17
CA MET A 258 3.69 16.45 1.67
C MET A 258 3.37 15.00 1.28
N ASP A 259 3.60 14.67 0.03
CA ASP A 259 3.63 13.28 -0.41
C ASP A 259 4.93 12.64 0.06
N GLY A 260 4.85 11.92 1.16
CA GLY A 260 5.92 11.14 1.76
C GLY A 260 5.78 9.65 1.47
N ALA A 261 5.17 9.30 0.33
CA ALA A 261 4.95 7.90 -0.06
C ALA A 261 6.23 7.05 0.06
N ASN A 262 7.39 7.65 -0.19
CA ASN A 262 8.68 7.03 0.05
C ASN A 262 9.56 7.95 0.92
N LEU A 263 9.80 7.54 2.16
CA LEU A 263 10.67 8.24 3.11
C LEU A 263 12.08 7.62 3.23
N ASN A 264 12.48 6.73 2.34
CA ASN A 264 13.76 6.01 2.46
C ASN A 264 14.96 6.95 2.60
N ALA A 265 14.92 8.10 1.93
CA ALA A 265 15.97 9.09 1.98
C ALA A 265 15.92 10.02 3.21
N LEU A 266 14.84 9.99 3.97
CA LEU A 266 14.61 10.92 5.11
C LEU A 266 14.75 10.25 6.47
N VAL A 267 14.31 8.99 6.60
CA VAL A 267 14.29 8.29 7.89
C VAL A 267 15.67 8.27 8.54
N GLY A 268 15.72 8.77 9.78
CA GLY A 268 16.97 8.86 10.54
C GLY A 268 17.88 10.07 10.19
N ILE A 269 17.54 10.81 9.13
CA ILE A 269 18.34 11.97 8.65
C ILE A 269 17.54 13.27 8.83
N ALA A 270 16.30 13.29 8.35
CA ALA A 270 15.44 14.48 8.42
C ALA A 270 14.04 14.11 8.88
N LYS A 271 13.39 15.03 9.58
CA LYS A 271 12.02 14.90 10.06
C LYS A 271 11.12 15.86 9.30
N PRO A 272 10.20 15.36 8.44
CA PRO A 272 9.35 16.24 7.62
C PRO A 272 8.57 17.27 8.43
N GLY A 273 8.06 16.91 9.59
CA GLY A 273 7.34 17.84 10.47
C GLY A 273 8.15 19.06 10.94
N ASN A 274 9.47 19.08 10.75
CA ASN A 274 10.33 20.17 11.20
C ASN A 274 10.59 21.23 10.12
N PHE A 275 10.25 20.99 8.86
CA PHE A 275 10.52 21.92 7.76
C PHE A 275 9.28 22.48 7.06
N GLY A 276 8.11 22.32 7.68
CA GLY A 276 6.93 23.12 7.33
C GLY A 276 5.68 22.38 6.86
N PRO A 277 5.70 21.14 6.34
CA PRO A 277 4.46 20.46 5.94
C PRO A 277 3.48 20.28 7.11
N ASP A 278 2.20 20.47 6.82
CA ASP A 278 1.12 20.32 7.80
C ASP A 278 0.59 18.90 7.87
N VAL A 279 0.56 18.23 6.73
CA VAL A 279 0.06 16.86 6.58
C VAL A 279 1.00 16.08 5.66
N CYS A 280 1.24 14.81 6.02
CA CYS A 280 2.03 13.91 5.21
C CYS A 280 1.40 12.52 5.19
N HIS A 281 1.38 11.84 4.05
CA HIS A 281 1.14 10.41 4.04
C HIS A 281 2.44 9.63 3.85
N ILE A 282 2.46 8.41 4.38
CA ILE A 282 3.60 7.50 4.32
C ILE A 282 3.09 6.14 3.85
N ASN A 283 3.79 5.55 2.89
CA ASN A 283 3.54 4.15 2.54
C ASN A 283 4.51 3.25 3.31
N LEU A 284 4.02 2.57 4.33
CA LEU A 284 4.85 1.67 5.14
C LEU A 284 5.51 0.58 4.28
N HIS A 285 4.82 0.11 3.25
CA HIS A 285 5.33 -0.90 2.32
C HIS A 285 6.47 -0.42 1.39
N LYS A 286 6.74 0.88 1.32
CA LYS A 286 7.87 1.42 0.55
C LYS A 286 9.10 1.64 1.43
N THR A 287 8.93 2.19 2.61
CA THR A 287 10.03 2.59 3.51
C THR A 287 10.33 1.55 4.56
N PHE A 288 9.31 0.85 5.07
CA PHE A 288 9.43 -0.17 6.12
C PHE A 288 9.20 -1.58 5.54
N CYS A 289 9.34 -2.60 6.39
CA CYS A 289 9.12 -3.98 6.00
C CYS A 289 7.64 -4.36 6.06
N ILE A 290 7.16 -5.02 5.02
CA ILE A 290 5.85 -5.68 4.98
C ILE A 290 5.93 -6.97 4.15
N PRO A 291 4.97 -7.88 4.30
CA PRO A 291 4.91 -9.12 3.50
C PRO A 291 4.34 -8.85 2.11
N HIS A 292 5.11 -8.27 1.20
CA HIS A 292 4.67 -7.90 -0.14
C HIS A 292 3.99 -9.04 -0.92
N GLY A 293 4.49 -10.27 -0.79
CA GLY A 293 3.89 -11.45 -1.43
C GLY A 293 2.57 -11.90 -0.82
N GLY A 294 2.23 -11.44 0.37
CA GLY A 294 1.00 -11.78 1.09
C GLY A 294 -0.08 -10.73 1.00
N GLY A 295 0.21 -9.58 0.40
CA GLY A 295 -0.82 -8.62 0.31
C GLY A 295 -0.41 -7.19 0.12
N GLY A 296 -0.86 -6.39 -0.39
CA GLY A 296 -0.61 -5.10 -0.88
C GLY A 296 -0.40 -4.04 0.16
N PRO A 297 -1.41 -3.40 0.68
CA PRO A 297 -1.22 -2.18 1.46
C PRO A 297 -0.51 -2.45 2.79
N GLY A 298 0.32 -1.51 3.20
CA GLY A 298 1.00 -1.52 4.47
C GLY A 298 0.11 -1.14 5.61
#